data_468e6e1685c91b282a03bc2e145af747
#
_entry.id   468e6e1685c91b282a03bc2e145af747
#
_cell.length_a   1.000
_cell.length_b   1.000
_cell.length_c   1.000
_cell.angle_alpha   90.00
_cell.angle_beta   90.00
_cell.angle_gamma   90.00
#
_symmetry.space_group_name_H-M   'P 1'
#
loop_
_entity.id
_entity.type
_entity.pdbx_description
1 polymer ?
#
loop_
_entity_poly.entity_id
_entity_poly.type
_entity_poly.pdbx_seq_one_letter_code
_entity_poly.pdbx_strand_id
1 'polypeptide(L)'
;TCMRYGMDMVVPVDDRGRHTDYAGKYVMLDFWGAWCHWCVEGMPKVAEIAEKYADKLSVVSVDCNDSEAEWRKGVEDSGIMTWTQVYNPRTVAVDAQFLVEAFPTFVIIDPQGVIKKIFVGESRNFVEEVGACLE
;
A
#
# COMPACT_ATOMS: atom_id res chain seq x y z
N THR A 1 1.66 3.95 -12.44
CA THR A 1 0.38 4.40 -12.96
C THR A 1 -0.74 3.97 -12.05
N CYS A 2 -1.73 4.82 -11.87
CA CYS A 2 -2.88 4.55 -11.03
C CYS A 2 -4.16 4.80 -11.82
N MET A 3 -5.21 4.08 -11.46
CA MET A 3 -6.51 4.19 -12.10
C MET A 3 -7.59 4.29 -11.01
N ARG A 4 -8.66 5.03 -11.28
CA ARG A 4 -9.81 5.07 -10.37
C ARG A 4 -10.55 3.74 -10.46
N TYR A 5 -11.01 3.27 -9.32
CA TYR A 5 -11.65 1.97 -9.24
C TYR A 5 -12.87 2.05 -8.31
N GLY A 6 -14.05 1.76 -8.85
CA GLY A 6 -15.29 1.79 -8.08
C GLY A 6 -15.56 3.17 -7.50
N MET A 7 -15.70 3.25 -6.19
CA MET A 7 -16.11 4.47 -5.47
C MET A 7 -14.96 5.46 -5.28
N ASP A 8 -14.37 5.92 -6.38
CA ASP A 8 -13.23 6.85 -6.40
C ASP A 8 -11.95 6.32 -5.78
N MET A 9 -11.84 5.01 -5.63
CA MET A 9 -10.59 4.41 -5.23
C MET A 9 -9.57 4.48 -6.35
N VAL A 10 -8.33 4.69 -5.97
CA VAL A 10 -7.22 4.65 -6.90
C VAL A 10 -6.44 3.36 -6.64
N VAL A 11 -6.37 2.52 -7.64
CA VAL A 11 -5.66 1.25 -7.54
C VAL A 11 -4.53 1.25 -8.55
N PRO A 12 -3.34 0.80 -8.17
CA PRO A 12 -2.24 0.69 -9.12
C PRO A 12 -2.58 -0.28 -10.24
N VAL A 13 -2.14 0.04 -11.42
CA VAL A 13 -2.34 -0.79 -12.60
C VAL A 13 -0.99 -1.03 -13.26
N ASP A 14 -0.91 -2.09 -14.06
CA ASP A 14 0.29 -2.39 -14.83
C ASP A 14 0.45 -1.38 -15.97
N ASP A 15 1.51 -1.53 -16.76
CA ASP A 15 1.82 -0.62 -17.88
C ASP A 15 0.77 -0.65 -19.00
N ARG A 16 -0.14 -1.63 -18.96
CA ARG A 16 -1.23 -1.76 -19.92
C ARG A 16 -2.56 -1.29 -19.33
N GLY A 17 -2.55 -0.69 -18.15
CA GLY A 17 -3.75 -0.22 -17.48
C GLY A 17 -4.59 -1.33 -16.84
N ARG A 18 -4.01 -2.51 -16.62
CA ARG A 18 -4.73 -3.64 -16.02
C ARG A 18 -4.43 -3.76 -14.54
N HIS A 19 -5.45 -4.12 -13.79
CA HIS A 19 -5.33 -4.39 -12.36
C HIS A 19 -5.76 -5.83 -12.04
N THR A 20 -5.42 -6.75 -12.93
CA THR A 20 -5.84 -8.14 -12.85
C THR A 20 -5.34 -8.86 -11.60
N ASP A 21 -4.20 -8.43 -11.07
CA ASP A 21 -3.61 -9.05 -9.89
C ASP A 21 -4.42 -8.80 -8.62
N TYR A 22 -5.36 -7.85 -8.68
CA TYR A 22 -6.17 -7.45 -7.52
C TYR A 22 -7.61 -7.92 -7.61
N ALA A 23 -8.02 -8.45 -8.76
CA ALA A 23 -9.39 -8.91 -8.94
C ALA A 23 -9.69 -10.10 -8.01
N GLY A 24 -10.77 -9.99 -7.24
CA GLY A 24 -11.20 -11.03 -6.33
C GLY A 24 -10.36 -11.14 -5.05
N LYS A 25 -9.45 -10.21 -4.82
CA LYS A 25 -8.62 -10.19 -3.63
C LYS A 25 -8.83 -8.91 -2.83
N TYR A 26 -8.50 -8.99 -1.54
CA TYR A 26 -8.32 -7.78 -0.75
C TYR A 26 -7.06 -7.06 -1.22
N VAL A 27 -7.02 -5.75 -1.06
CA VAL A 27 -5.84 -4.93 -1.35
C VAL A 27 -5.51 -4.12 -0.11
N MET A 28 -4.24 -4.11 0.28
CA MET A 28 -3.77 -3.21 1.32
C MET A 28 -2.89 -2.15 0.65
N LEU A 29 -3.33 -0.91 0.68
CA LEU A 29 -2.53 0.22 0.26
C LEU A 29 -1.68 0.65 1.44
N ASP A 30 -0.38 0.72 1.23
CA ASP A 30 0.59 1.14 2.24
C ASP A 30 1.16 2.49 1.80
N PHE A 31 0.66 3.57 2.40
CA PHE A 31 1.16 4.91 2.12
C PHE A 31 2.38 5.18 2.98
N TRP A 32 3.52 5.34 2.34
CA TRP A 32 4.82 5.45 3.00
C TRP A 32 5.72 6.46 2.29
N GLY A 33 6.91 6.62 2.79
CA GLY A 33 7.95 7.39 2.12
C GLY A 33 9.31 6.96 2.63
N ALA A 34 10.33 7.04 1.78
CA ALA A 34 11.70 6.71 2.16
C ALA A 34 12.23 7.66 3.22
N TRP A 35 11.67 8.86 3.30
CA TRP A 35 11.99 9.87 4.32
C TRP A 35 11.40 9.55 5.70
N CYS A 36 10.44 8.62 5.75
CA CYS A 36 9.71 8.33 6.97
C CYS A 36 10.38 7.20 7.75
N HIS A 37 11.01 7.55 8.85
CA HIS A 37 11.71 6.59 9.70
C HIS A 37 10.81 5.44 10.17
N TRP A 38 9.61 5.77 10.67
CA TRP A 38 8.67 4.76 11.17
C TRP A 38 8.16 3.85 10.06
N CYS A 39 8.02 4.37 8.83
CA CYS A 39 7.63 3.56 7.69
C CYS A 39 8.69 2.51 7.37
N VAL A 40 9.95 2.94 7.34
CA VAL A 40 11.08 2.05 7.05
C VAL A 40 11.25 1.01 8.14
N GLU A 41 11.15 1.43 9.40
CA GLU A 41 11.24 0.54 10.56
C GLU A 41 10.14 -0.52 10.57
N GLY A 42 8.95 -0.16 10.10
CA GLY A 42 7.81 -1.08 10.06
C GLY A 42 7.75 -2.00 8.86
N MET A 43 8.64 -1.82 7.88
CA MET A 43 8.60 -2.58 6.64
C MET A 43 8.69 -4.11 6.83
N PRO A 44 9.43 -4.64 7.81
CA PRO A 44 9.40 -6.08 8.06
C PRO A 44 8.01 -6.64 8.38
N LYS A 45 7.16 -5.87 9.04
CA LYS A 45 5.77 -6.28 9.31
C LYS A 45 4.94 -6.30 8.03
N VAL A 46 5.18 -5.35 7.14
CA VAL A 46 4.51 -5.32 5.84
C VAL A 46 4.94 -6.52 5.00
N ALA A 47 6.23 -6.87 5.03
CA ALA A 47 6.75 -8.04 4.35
C ALA A 47 6.09 -9.33 4.89
N GLU A 48 5.92 -9.43 6.20
CA GLU A 48 5.26 -10.57 6.82
C GLU A 48 3.80 -10.68 6.37
N ILE A 49 3.08 -9.57 6.30
CA ILE A 49 1.71 -9.53 5.81
C ILE A 49 1.64 -9.98 4.35
N ALA A 50 2.53 -9.45 3.52
CA ALA A 50 2.56 -9.79 2.09
C ALA A 50 2.77 -11.28 1.85
N GLU A 51 3.58 -11.91 2.69
CA GLU A 51 3.85 -13.34 2.58
C GLU A 51 2.74 -14.19 3.21
N LYS A 52 2.34 -13.84 4.43
CA LYS A 52 1.39 -14.64 5.20
C LYS A 52 0.00 -14.69 4.57
N TYR A 53 -0.44 -13.59 3.98
CA TYR A 53 -1.79 -13.50 3.42
C TYR A 53 -1.80 -13.43 1.89
N ALA A 54 -0.75 -13.92 1.25
CA ALA A 54 -0.56 -13.82 -0.21
C ALA A 54 -1.72 -14.41 -1.02
N ASP A 55 -2.42 -15.40 -0.49
CA ASP A 55 -3.55 -16.04 -1.17
C ASP A 55 -4.83 -15.18 -1.16
N LYS A 56 -4.94 -14.26 -0.22
CA LYS A 56 -6.15 -13.45 -0.02
C LYS A 56 -5.93 -11.96 -0.23
N LEU A 57 -4.70 -11.49 -0.07
CA LEU A 57 -4.38 -10.08 0.00
C LEU A 57 -3.21 -9.73 -0.91
N SER A 58 -3.35 -8.65 -1.67
CA SER A 58 -2.25 -8.06 -2.40
C SER A 58 -1.84 -6.77 -1.70
N VAL A 59 -0.55 -6.62 -1.42
CA VAL A 59 -0.01 -5.42 -0.80
C VAL A 59 0.52 -4.51 -1.92
N VAL A 60 0.20 -3.23 -1.82
CA VAL A 60 0.67 -2.22 -2.75
C VAL A 60 1.19 -1.05 -1.93
N SER A 61 2.49 -0.80 -2.00
CA SER A 61 3.09 0.35 -1.32
C SER A 61 3.12 1.55 -2.25
N VAL A 62 2.57 2.66 -1.77
CA VAL A 62 2.46 3.91 -2.51
C VAL A 62 3.40 4.92 -1.86
N ASP A 63 4.49 5.24 -2.55
CA ASP A 63 5.45 6.21 -2.04
C ASP A 63 4.90 7.63 -2.18
N CYS A 64 5.02 8.40 -1.11
CA CYS A 64 4.53 9.78 -1.05
C CYS A 64 5.65 10.73 -0.64
N ASN A 65 5.66 11.90 -1.24
CA ASN A 65 6.56 13.00 -0.87
C ASN A 65 8.06 12.72 -1.09
N ASP A 66 8.37 11.81 -2.00
CA ASP A 66 9.75 11.55 -2.45
C ASP A 66 9.89 11.97 -3.91
N SER A 67 11.12 12.18 -4.34
CA SER A 67 11.43 12.17 -5.77
C SER A 67 11.46 10.72 -6.25
N GLU A 68 11.37 10.52 -7.56
CA GLU A 68 11.45 9.17 -8.11
C GLU A 68 12.78 8.50 -7.75
N ALA A 69 13.87 9.25 -7.76
CA ALA A 69 15.19 8.71 -7.40
C ALA A 69 15.25 8.29 -5.93
N GLU A 70 14.67 9.10 -5.04
CA GLU A 70 14.59 8.76 -3.61
C GLU A 70 13.74 7.52 -3.36
N TRP A 71 12.63 7.42 -4.09
CA TRP A 71 11.77 6.24 -4.02
C TRP A 71 12.51 4.98 -4.43
N ARG A 72 13.15 5.01 -5.61
CA ARG A 72 13.89 3.86 -6.11
C ARG A 72 15.00 3.44 -5.16
N LYS A 73 15.72 4.41 -4.63
CA LYS A 73 16.78 4.15 -3.65
C LYS A 73 16.22 3.53 -2.37
N GLY A 74 15.12 4.05 -1.86
CA GLY A 74 14.48 3.53 -0.65
C GLY A 74 14.04 2.08 -0.79
N VAL A 75 13.42 1.75 -1.92
CA VAL A 75 13.00 0.37 -2.22
C VAL A 75 14.23 -0.55 -2.31
N GLU A 76 15.25 -0.12 -3.04
CA GLU A 76 16.47 -0.90 -3.21
C GLU A 76 17.21 -1.12 -1.89
N ASP A 77 17.36 -0.06 -1.10
CA ASP A 77 18.07 -0.13 0.17
C ASP A 77 17.35 -1.04 1.18
N SER A 78 16.04 -1.14 1.13
CA SER A 78 15.29 -1.99 2.04
C SER A 78 15.61 -3.48 1.82
N GLY A 79 15.79 -3.88 0.57
CA GLY A 79 16.11 -5.25 0.20
C GLY A 79 15.00 -6.27 0.46
N ILE A 80 13.87 -5.86 1.02
CA ILE A 80 12.79 -6.78 1.41
C ILE A 80 11.45 -6.46 0.74
N MET A 81 11.35 -5.38 -0.01
CA MET A 81 10.09 -4.97 -0.64
C MET A 81 9.86 -5.71 -1.95
N THR A 82 9.32 -6.91 -1.86
CA THR A 82 9.10 -7.80 -3.02
C THR A 82 7.71 -7.68 -3.64
N TRP A 83 6.81 -6.95 -2.99
CA TRP A 83 5.45 -6.73 -3.46
C TRP A 83 5.38 -5.49 -4.36
N THR A 84 4.19 -5.18 -4.87
CA THR A 84 3.98 -4.09 -5.81
C THR A 84 4.33 -2.74 -5.21
N GLN A 85 5.13 -1.98 -5.94
CA GLN A 85 5.55 -0.63 -5.54
C GLN A 85 5.03 0.38 -6.54
N VAL A 86 4.47 1.47 -6.04
CA VAL A 86 3.95 2.56 -6.86
C VAL A 86 4.56 3.87 -6.38
N TYR A 87 5.03 4.66 -7.33
CA TYR A 87 5.48 6.01 -7.05
C TYR A 87 4.31 6.96 -7.27
N ASN A 88 4.02 7.80 -6.26
CA ASN A 88 2.97 8.79 -6.33
C ASN A 88 3.58 10.18 -6.57
N PRO A 89 3.69 10.63 -7.83
CA PRO A 89 4.17 11.97 -8.09
C PRO A 89 3.16 12.98 -7.53
N ARG A 90 3.66 14.12 -7.05
CA ARG A 90 2.81 15.15 -6.43
C ARG A 90 1.64 15.59 -7.28
N THR A 91 1.76 15.42 -8.59
CA THR A 91 0.69 15.78 -9.52
C THR A 91 -0.54 14.88 -9.47
N VAL A 92 -0.40 13.67 -8.91
CA VAL A 92 -1.50 12.69 -8.82
C VAL A 92 -2.23 12.78 -7.49
N ALA A 93 -1.52 13.09 -6.41
CA ALA A 93 -2.09 13.27 -5.07
C ALA A 93 -2.98 12.11 -4.61
N VAL A 94 -2.54 10.87 -4.83
CA VAL A 94 -3.30 9.68 -4.42
C VAL A 94 -3.54 9.65 -2.91
N ASP A 95 -2.54 10.05 -2.14
CA ASP A 95 -2.65 10.15 -0.68
C ASP A 95 -3.77 11.11 -0.26
N ALA A 96 -3.91 12.24 -0.97
CA ALA A 96 -4.95 13.20 -0.67
C ALA A 96 -6.35 12.62 -0.91
N GLN A 97 -6.51 11.72 -1.88
CA GLN A 97 -7.80 11.10 -2.17
C GLN A 97 -8.26 10.20 -1.02
N PHE A 98 -7.34 9.67 -0.25
CA PHE A 98 -7.64 8.84 0.92
C PHE A 98 -7.50 9.62 2.22
N LEU A 99 -7.34 10.95 2.14
CA LEU A 99 -7.19 11.84 3.31
C LEU A 99 -6.07 11.38 4.24
N VAL A 100 -4.94 10.99 3.65
CA VAL A 100 -3.77 10.55 4.42
C VAL A 100 -3.08 11.77 5.01
N GLU A 101 -3.04 11.84 6.34
CA GLU A 101 -2.43 12.96 7.08
C GLU A 101 -1.18 12.53 7.86
N ALA A 102 -0.98 11.24 8.04
CA ALA A 102 0.14 10.70 8.79
C ALA A 102 0.69 9.48 8.08
N PHE A 103 1.94 9.15 8.32
CA PHE A 103 2.62 8.02 7.70
C PHE A 103 3.27 7.15 8.77
N PRO A 104 3.20 5.82 8.63
CA PRO A 104 2.48 5.11 7.56
C PRO A 104 0.97 5.09 7.79
N THR A 105 0.20 5.04 6.71
CA THR A 105 -1.24 4.79 6.73
C THR A 105 -1.53 3.61 5.83
N PHE A 106 -2.36 2.68 6.31
CA PHE A 106 -2.71 1.47 5.58
C PHE A 106 -4.21 1.44 5.34
N VAL A 107 -4.62 1.18 4.10
CA VAL A 107 -6.03 1.12 3.74
C VAL A 107 -6.33 -0.28 3.23
N ILE A 108 -7.26 -0.97 3.91
CA ILE A 108 -7.69 -2.31 3.50
C ILE A 108 -8.95 -2.16 2.65
N ILE A 109 -8.89 -2.69 1.44
CA ILE A 109 -9.98 -2.62 0.46
C ILE A 109 -10.44 -4.04 0.15
N ASP A 110 -11.75 -4.30 0.23
CA ASP A 110 -12.28 -5.63 -0.01
C ASP A 110 -12.36 -5.96 -1.51
N PRO A 111 -12.67 -7.22 -1.87
CA PRO A 111 -12.74 -7.61 -3.29
C PRO A 111 -13.78 -6.86 -4.11
N GLN A 112 -14.75 -6.22 -3.48
CA GLN A 112 -15.77 -5.42 -4.16
C GLN A 112 -15.37 -3.96 -4.32
N GLY A 113 -14.17 -3.61 -3.83
CA GLY A 113 -13.66 -2.25 -3.96
C GLY A 113 -14.09 -1.31 -2.83
N VAL A 114 -14.56 -1.83 -1.72
CA VAL A 114 -15.01 -1.03 -0.57
C VAL A 114 -13.91 -0.97 0.48
N ILE A 115 -13.66 0.23 1.03
CA ILE A 115 -12.71 0.39 2.11
C ILE A 115 -13.27 -0.29 3.36
N LYS A 116 -12.54 -1.28 3.86
CA LYS A 116 -12.95 -2.04 5.03
C LYS A 116 -12.38 -1.47 6.32
N LYS A 117 -11.15 -1.01 6.29
CA LYS A 117 -10.49 -0.45 7.47
C LYS A 117 -9.29 0.40 7.08
N ILE A 118 -9.02 1.40 7.92
CA ILE A 118 -7.86 2.26 7.78
C ILE A 118 -7.06 2.17 9.09
N PHE A 119 -5.76 1.91 8.96
CA PHE A 119 -4.84 1.90 10.09
C PHE A 119 -3.90 3.08 9.95
N VAL A 120 -3.69 3.82 11.03
CA VAL A 120 -2.68 4.89 11.08
C VAL A 120 -1.58 4.40 12.00
N GLY A 121 -0.41 4.17 11.43
CA GLY A 121 0.71 3.56 12.14
C GLY A 121 0.52 2.05 12.30
N GLU A 122 1.52 1.41 12.87
CA GLU A 122 1.53 -0.03 13.09
C GLU A 122 1.46 -0.33 14.58
N SER A 123 0.39 -1.02 14.99
CA SER A 123 0.28 -1.48 16.36
C SER A 123 1.14 -2.71 16.58
N ARG A 124 1.29 -3.12 17.84
CA ARG A 124 2.01 -4.34 18.19
C ARG A 124 1.39 -5.57 17.51
N ASN A 125 0.07 -5.58 17.34
CA ASN A 125 -0.67 -6.70 16.76
C ASN A 125 -1.10 -6.43 15.32
N PHE A 126 -0.38 -5.59 14.61
CA PHE A 126 -0.77 -5.12 13.27
C PHE A 126 -1.00 -6.29 12.30
N VAL A 127 -0.10 -7.27 12.27
CA VAL A 127 -0.21 -8.41 11.37
C VAL A 127 -1.51 -9.18 11.61
N GLU A 128 -1.84 -9.45 12.87
CA GLU A 128 -3.05 -10.17 13.25
C GLU A 128 -4.31 -9.34 12.98
N GLU A 129 -4.24 -8.04 13.20
CA GLU A 129 -5.37 -7.14 12.95
C GLU A 129 -5.70 -7.06 11.46
N VAL A 130 -4.69 -7.06 10.60
CA VAL A 130 -4.89 -7.13 9.14
C VAL A 130 -5.55 -8.46 8.77
N GLY A 131 -5.06 -9.57 9.35
CA GLY A 131 -5.64 -10.88 9.10
C GLY A 131 -7.12 -10.96 9.46
N ALA A 132 -7.51 -10.31 10.55
CA ALA A 132 -8.91 -10.27 10.99
C ALA A 132 -9.80 -9.56 9.97
N CYS A 133 -9.26 -8.61 9.20
CA CYS A 133 -10.02 -7.92 8.17
C CYS A 133 -10.35 -8.81 6.97
N LEU A 134 -9.63 -9.92 6.80
CA LEU A 134 -9.74 -10.79 5.64
C LEU A 134 -10.74 -11.95 5.84
N GLU A 135 -11.43 -11.95 6.95
CA GLU A 135 -12.40 -12.99 7.28
C GLU A 135 -13.80 -12.65 6.77
#